data_aa207dc529cbd3b8853917f0a389ff11
#
_entry.id   aa207dc529cbd3b8853917f0a389ff11
#
_cell.length_a   1.000
_cell.length_b   1.000
_cell.length_c   1.000
_cell.angle_alpha   90.00
_cell.angle_beta   90.00
_cell.angle_gamma   90.00
#
_symmetry.space_group_name_H-M   'P 1'
#
loop_
_entity.id
_entity.type
_entity.pdbx_description
1 polymer ?
#
loop_
_entity_poly.entity_id
_entity_poly.type
_entity_poly.pdbx_seq_one_letter_code
_entity_poly.pdbx_strand_id
1 'polypeptide(L)'
;LLGVPILIPMAWSMMAYPVMMATQRMAATPLTTAFIGGWLLASWDLFLDPMMVGEGYWRWNDLGWVLPGIPDIPMQNFLGWLLSAIFLAFALNLLPRKAANDTVPNTLLIWIYVSNVIAAAFFFGQIGVALWGGIAMGLVIFPWIWRIWSQPQW
;
A
#
# COMPACT_ATOMS: atom_id res chain seq x y z
N LEU A 1 -10.65 18.06 -4.90
CA LEU A 1 -11.42 18.30 -3.68
C LEU A 1 -10.48 18.93 -2.64
N LEU A 2 -10.76 20.15 -2.16
CA LEU A 2 -9.96 20.83 -1.12
C LEU A 2 -8.43 20.87 -1.41
N GLY A 3 -8.05 21.02 -2.68
CA GLY A 3 -6.64 21.04 -3.09
C GLY A 3 -6.01 19.67 -3.37
N VAL A 4 -6.73 18.57 -3.10
CA VAL A 4 -6.26 17.20 -3.39
C VAL A 4 -6.86 16.73 -4.72
N PRO A 5 -6.04 16.20 -5.67
CA PRO A 5 -6.55 15.61 -6.90
C PRO A 5 -7.53 14.47 -6.61
N ILE A 6 -8.66 14.44 -7.31
CA ILE A 6 -9.70 13.40 -7.11
C ILE A 6 -9.20 11.98 -7.42
N LEU A 7 -8.15 11.85 -8.21
CA LEU A 7 -7.54 10.56 -8.53
C LEU A 7 -6.94 9.87 -7.31
N ILE A 8 -6.51 10.61 -6.28
CA ILE A 8 -5.92 10.01 -5.07
C ILE A 8 -6.94 9.20 -4.28
N PRO A 9 -8.12 9.73 -3.88
CA PRO A 9 -9.15 8.91 -3.25
C PRO A 9 -9.60 7.73 -4.10
N MET A 10 -9.63 7.87 -5.42
CA MET A 10 -9.97 6.77 -6.34
C MET A 10 -8.90 5.67 -6.32
N ALA A 11 -7.62 6.03 -6.40
CA ALA A 11 -6.50 5.09 -6.34
C ALA A 11 -6.49 4.33 -5.00
N TRP A 12 -6.70 5.05 -3.90
CA TRP A 12 -6.81 4.44 -2.57
C TRP A 12 -8.01 3.49 -2.46
N SER A 13 -9.17 3.86 -3.02
CA SER A 13 -10.35 2.99 -3.06
C SER A 13 -10.10 1.72 -3.87
N MET A 14 -9.41 1.84 -5.00
CA MET A 14 -9.01 0.71 -5.84
C MET A 14 -8.08 -0.25 -5.09
N MET A 15 -7.12 0.27 -4.33
CA MET A 15 -6.16 -0.53 -3.58
C MET A 15 -6.73 -1.10 -2.27
N ALA A 16 -7.68 -0.40 -1.64
CA ALA A 16 -8.26 -0.83 -0.38
C ALA A 16 -8.92 -2.22 -0.49
N TYR A 17 -9.60 -2.52 -1.58
CA TYR A 17 -10.29 -3.79 -1.77
C TYR A 17 -9.31 -4.99 -1.81
N PRO A 18 -8.31 -5.08 -2.69
CA PRO A 18 -7.36 -6.19 -2.71
C PRO A 18 -6.54 -6.30 -1.42
N VAL A 19 -6.17 -5.17 -0.81
CA VAL A 19 -5.50 -5.17 0.50
C VAL A 19 -6.38 -5.80 1.57
N MET A 20 -7.65 -5.45 1.63
CA MET A 20 -8.59 -6.03 2.58
C MET A 20 -8.79 -7.53 2.35
N MET A 21 -8.92 -7.98 1.10
CA MET A 21 -9.06 -9.41 0.78
C MET A 21 -7.83 -10.22 1.22
N ALA A 22 -6.62 -9.69 0.98
CA ALA A 22 -5.38 -10.34 1.37
C ALA A 22 -5.23 -10.42 2.91
N THR A 23 -5.42 -9.29 3.59
CA THR A 23 -5.14 -9.20 5.03
C THR A 23 -6.15 -9.95 5.90
N GLN A 24 -7.39 -10.09 5.45
CA GLN A 24 -8.40 -10.88 6.15
C GLN A 24 -8.10 -12.37 6.16
N ARG A 25 -7.35 -12.88 5.19
CA ARG A 25 -6.84 -14.25 5.19
C ARG A 25 -5.66 -14.45 6.13
N MET A 26 -4.99 -13.37 6.53
CA MET A 26 -3.81 -13.41 7.40
C MET A 26 -4.14 -13.19 8.87
N ALA A 27 -5.14 -12.39 9.16
CA ALA A 27 -5.42 -11.88 10.50
C ALA A 27 -6.69 -12.50 11.09
N ALA A 28 -6.64 -12.80 12.38
CA ALA A 28 -7.75 -13.45 13.09
C ALA A 28 -8.77 -12.46 13.68
N THR A 29 -8.40 -11.19 13.84
CA THR A 29 -9.26 -10.16 14.45
C THR A 29 -9.39 -8.93 13.57
N PRO A 30 -10.48 -8.16 13.67
CA PRO A 30 -10.63 -6.90 12.93
C PRO A 30 -9.51 -5.91 13.18
N LEU A 31 -8.98 -5.88 14.40
CA LEU A 31 -7.90 -4.98 14.77
C LEU A 31 -6.57 -5.37 14.08
N THR A 32 -6.20 -6.65 14.14
CA THR A 32 -4.99 -7.13 13.44
C THR A 32 -5.12 -6.97 11.93
N THR A 33 -6.30 -7.19 11.35
CA THR A 33 -6.57 -6.92 9.93
C THR A 33 -6.39 -5.44 9.61
N ALA A 34 -6.85 -4.53 10.49
CA ALA A 34 -6.71 -3.09 10.29
C ALA A 34 -5.24 -2.66 10.30
N PHE A 35 -4.43 -3.16 11.23
CA PHE A 35 -3.00 -2.84 11.29
C PHE A 35 -2.22 -3.39 10.07
N ILE A 36 -2.43 -4.67 9.72
CA ILE A 36 -1.73 -5.27 8.57
C ILE A 36 -2.21 -4.63 7.27
N GLY A 37 -3.52 -4.38 7.11
CA GLY A 37 -4.08 -3.70 5.94
C GLY A 37 -3.65 -2.25 5.82
N GLY A 38 -3.64 -1.53 6.93
CA GLY A 38 -3.16 -0.15 6.98
C GLY A 38 -1.68 -0.06 6.63
N TRP A 39 -0.85 -0.96 7.17
CA TRP A 39 0.56 -1.05 6.81
C TRP A 39 0.75 -1.32 5.32
N LEU A 40 0.06 -2.33 4.77
CA LEU A 40 0.18 -2.71 3.36
C LEU A 40 -0.25 -1.57 2.43
N LEU A 41 -1.34 -0.89 2.75
CA LEU A 41 -1.85 0.24 1.98
C LEU A 41 -0.91 1.46 2.05
N ALA A 42 -0.40 1.80 3.24
CA ALA A 42 0.58 2.88 3.40
C ALA A 42 1.93 2.54 2.76
N SER A 43 2.35 1.26 2.79
CA SER A 43 3.58 0.83 2.12
C SER A 43 3.53 1.01 0.61
N TRP A 44 2.35 0.91 0.00
CA TRP A 44 2.16 1.23 -1.41
C TRP A 44 2.38 2.72 -1.71
N ASP A 45 2.03 3.59 -0.77
CA ASP A 45 2.24 5.04 -0.91
C ASP A 45 3.73 5.43 -0.97
N LEU A 46 4.63 4.59 -0.42
CA LEU A 46 6.08 4.78 -0.60
C LEU A 46 6.54 4.71 -2.07
N PHE A 47 5.76 4.12 -2.95
CA PHE A 47 5.98 4.16 -4.39
C PHE A 47 5.25 5.33 -5.04
N LEU A 48 4.02 5.61 -4.59
CA LEU A 48 3.13 6.58 -5.22
C LEU A 48 3.64 8.01 -5.03
N ASP A 49 3.94 8.41 -3.79
CA ASP A 49 4.37 9.77 -3.46
C ASP A 49 5.65 10.21 -4.20
N PRO A 50 6.75 9.43 -4.21
CA PRO A 50 7.95 9.81 -4.96
C PRO A 50 7.72 9.93 -6.46
N MET A 51 6.86 9.09 -7.02
CA MET A 51 6.48 9.17 -8.43
C MET A 51 5.71 10.48 -8.70
N MET A 52 4.75 10.83 -7.87
CA MET A 52 3.95 12.04 -8.03
C MET A 52 4.76 13.33 -7.84
N VAL A 53 5.71 13.33 -6.90
CA VAL A 53 6.67 14.45 -6.73
C VAL A 53 7.60 14.54 -7.93
N GLY A 54 8.11 13.41 -8.42
CA GLY A 54 8.97 13.34 -9.61
C GLY A 54 8.30 13.90 -10.86
N GLU A 55 6.99 13.63 -11.03
CA GLU A 55 6.16 14.16 -12.13
C GLU A 55 5.66 15.61 -11.87
N GLY A 56 6.00 16.21 -10.71
CA GLY A 56 5.69 17.61 -10.40
C GLY A 56 4.23 17.88 -10.00
N TYR A 57 3.46 16.83 -9.63
CA TYR A 57 2.06 17.01 -9.21
C TYR A 57 1.94 17.78 -7.89
N TRP A 58 2.91 17.60 -6.95
CA TRP A 58 3.04 18.38 -5.73
C TRP A 58 4.48 18.43 -5.24
N ARG A 59 4.74 19.32 -4.29
CA ARG A 59 6.02 19.47 -3.61
C ARG A 59 5.78 19.75 -2.14
N TRP A 60 6.70 19.27 -1.31
CA TRP A 60 6.69 19.53 0.13
C TRP A 60 7.56 20.75 0.43
N ASN A 61 7.01 21.73 1.15
CA ASN A 61 7.75 22.94 1.54
C ASN A 61 8.67 22.70 2.73
N ASP A 62 8.27 21.79 3.64
CA ASP A 62 9.05 21.38 4.79
C ASP A 62 9.17 19.86 4.77
N LEU A 63 10.41 19.38 4.66
CA LEU A 63 10.71 17.96 4.53
C LEU A 63 10.93 17.30 5.89
N GLY A 64 11.43 18.04 6.89
CA GLY A 64 11.78 17.46 8.17
C GLY A 64 12.67 16.22 8.04
N TRP A 65 12.28 15.11 8.67
CA TRP A 65 12.97 13.83 8.53
C TRP A 65 12.49 13.08 7.28
N VAL A 66 13.46 12.57 6.50
CA VAL A 66 13.23 11.81 5.26
C VAL A 66 13.92 10.46 5.32
N LEU A 67 13.44 9.49 4.53
CA LEU A 67 14.12 8.20 4.37
C LEU A 67 15.36 8.34 3.48
N PRO A 68 16.46 7.63 3.81
CA PRO A 68 17.63 7.59 2.93
C PRO A 68 17.24 7.10 1.53
N GLY A 69 17.60 7.90 0.50
CA GLY A 69 17.26 7.62 -0.90
C GLY A 69 15.84 8.01 -1.32
N ILE A 70 15.07 8.67 -0.44
CA ILE A 70 13.78 9.31 -0.74
C ILE A 70 13.81 10.74 -0.16
N PRO A 71 14.57 11.66 -0.75
CA PRO A 71 14.86 12.96 -0.15
C PRO A 71 13.67 13.93 -0.16
N ASP A 72 12.71 13.72 -1.05
CA ASP A 72 11.65 14.70 -1.34
C ASP A 72 10.34 14.40 -0.61
N ILE A 73 10.28 13.33 0.20
CA ILE A 73 9.07 12.91 0.91
C ILE A 73 9.31 12.93 2.42
N PRO A 74 8.58 13.77 3.18
CA PRO A 74 8.70 13.80 4.63
C PRO A 74 8.10 12.54 5.26
N MET A 75 8.78 11.97 6.26
CA MET A 75 8.29 10.80 7.00
C MET A 75 6.95 11.06 7.69
N GLN A 76 6.68 12.30 8.06
CA GLN A 76 5.38 12.70 8.62
C GLN A 76 4.22 12.42 7.67
N ASN A 77 4.45 12.55 6.33
CA ASN A 77 3.44 12.18 5.32
C ASN A 77 3.14 10.68 5.37
N PHE A 78 4.18 9.84 5.37
CA PHE A 78 4.01 8.39 5.51
C PHE A 78 3.24 8.01 6.79
N LEU A 79 3.58 8.62 7.93
CA LEU A 79 2.89 8.37 9.19
C LEU A 79 1.42 8.82 9.14
N GLY A 80 1.13 9.96 8.50
CA GLY A 80 -0.24 10.44 8.28
C GLY A 80 -1.05 9.47 7.43
N TRP A 81 -0.47 8.97 6.34
CA TRP A 81 -1.10 7.96 5.50
C TRP A 81 -1.27 6.62 6.21
N LEU A 82 -0.30 6.20 7.01
CA LEU A 82 -0.39 4.97 7.79
C LEU A 82 -1.58 5.02 8.78
N LEU A 83 -1.73 6.12 9.53
CA LEU A 83 -2.86 6.30 10.43
C LEU A 83 -4.19 6.32 9.68
N SER A 84 -4.26 7.04 8.57
CA SER A 84 -5.45 7.09 7.72
C SER A 84 -5.80 5.71 7.15
N ALA A 85 -4.81 4.96 6.70
CA ALA A 85 -4.96 3.61 6.17
C ALA A 85 -5.44 2.60 7.22
N ILE A 86 -4.90 2.67 8.44
CA ILE A 86 -5.36 1.82 9.56
C ILE A 86 -6.83 2.12 9.88
N PHE A 87 -7.19 3.39 9.96
CA PHE A 87 -8.57 3.79 10.19
C PHE A 87 -9.50 3.32 9.08
N LEU A 88 -9.11 3.52 7.82
CA LEU A 88 -9.88 3.05 6.66
C LEU A 88 -10.04 1.52 6.68
N ALA A 89 -8.96 0.78 6.91
CA ALA A 89 -9.00 -0.67 6.98
C ALA A 89 -9.88 -1.16 8.14
N PHE A 90 -9.83 -0.50 9.28
CA PHE A 90 -10.73 -0.79 10.41
C PHE A 90 -12.20 -0.55 10.03
N ALA A 91 -12.51 0.61 9.47
CA ALA A 91 -13.88 0.95 9.05
C ALA A 91 -14.43 -0.04 8.00
N LEU A 92 -13.60 -0.40 7.00
CA LEU A 92 -13.99 -1.39 5.99
C LEU A 92 -14.22 -2.79 6.57
N ASN A 93 -13.51 -3.15 7.66
CA ASN A 93 -13.74 -4.42 8.36
C ASN A 93 -15.11 -4.51 9.05
N LEU A 94 -15.73 -3.39 9.35
CA LEU A 94 -17.06 -3.36 9.98
C LEU A 94 -18.20 -3.58 8.97
N LEU A 95 -17.89 -3.49 7.67
CA LEU A 95 -18.90 -3.68 6.63
C LEU A 95 -19.24 -5.17 6.45
N PRO A 96 -20.52 -5.51 6.22
CA PRO A 96 -20.93 -6.88 5.93
C PRO A 96 -20.32 -7.37 4.62
N ARG A 97 -19.87 -8.61 4.59
CA ARG A 97 -19.18 -9.21 3.44
C ARG A 97 -19.97 -10.34 2.85
N LYS A 98 -19.84 -10.47 1.53
CA LYS A 98 -20.24 -11.68 0.81
C LYS A 98 -18.98 -12.42 0.36
N ALA A 99 -19.06 -13.73 0.34
CA ALA A 99 -18.01 -14.55 -0.26
C ALA A 99 -17.86 -14.17 -1.75
N ALA A 100 -16.65 -13.91 -2.17
CA ALA A 100 -16.31 -13.53 -3.53
C ALA A 100 -15.07 -14.29 -3.99
N ASN A 101 -14.88 -14.37 -5.30
CA ASN A 101 -13.66 -14.92 -5.87
C ASN A 101 -12.52 -13.91 -5.71
N ASP A 102 -11.46 -14.32 -5.04
CA ASP A 102 -10.32 -13.46 -4.72
C ASP A 102 -9.23 -13.47 -5.79
N THR A 103 -9.40 -14.19 -6.89
CA THR A 103 -8.36 -14.33 -7.94
C THR A 103 -7.95 -12.97 -8.50
N VAL A 104 -8.93 -12.15 -8.88
CA VAL A 104 -8.66 -10.82 -9.45
C VAL A 104 -7.97 -9.88 -8.46
N PRO A 105 -8.49 -9.66 -7.22
CA PRO A 105 -7.82 -8.79 -6.26
C PRO A 105 -6.43 -9.31 -5.86
N ASN A 106 -6.25 -10.62 -5.73
CA ASN A 106 -4.95 -11.22 -5.42
C ASN A 106 -3.94 -10.99 -6.55
N THR A 107 -4.35 -11.23 -7.79
CA THR A 107 -3.50 -10.98 -8.97
C THR A 107 -3.13 -9.50 -9.09
N LEU A 108 -4.10 -8.61 -8.87
CA LEU A 108 -3.87 -7.17 -8.90
C LEU A 108 -2.83 -6.75 -7.84
N LEU A 109 -2.96 -7.26 -6.62
CA LEU A 109 -2.03 -6.92 -5.53
C LEU A 109 -0.59 -7.37 -5.82
N ILE A 110 -0.43 -8.60 -6.33
CA ILE A 110 0.90 -9.11 -6.75
C ILE A 110 1.45 -8.27 -7.91
N TRP A 111 0.63 -8.01 -8.91
CA TRP A 111 1.00 -7.19 -10.06
C TRP A 111 1.47 -5.80 -9.63
N ILE A 112 0.70 -5.12 -8.79
CA ILE A 112 1.05 -3.78 -8.30
C ILE A 112 2.38 -3.82 -7.53
N TYR A 113 2.58 -4.80 -6.64
CA TYR A 113 3.84 -4.95 -5.92
C TYR A 113 5.03 -5.11 -6.87
N VAL A 114 4.96 -6.08 -7.77
CA VAL A 114 6.06 -6.39 -8.68
C VAL A 114 6.33 -5.23 -9.65
N SER A 115 5.28 -4.67 -10.24
CA SER A 115 5.41 -3.58 -11.22
C SER A 115 5.96 -2.30 -10.59
N ASN A 116 5.54 -1.95 -9.36
CA ASN A 116 6.08 -0.76 -8.69
C ASN A 116 7.57 -0.93 -8.32
N VAL A 117 7.99 -2.11 -7.82
CA VAL A 117 9.41 -2.37 -7.54
C VAL A 117 10.24 -2.27 -8.82
N ILE A 118 9.80 -2.90 -9.91
CA ILE A 118 10.48 -2.85 -11.20
C ILE A 118 10.50 -1.43 -11.76
N ALA A 119 9.37 -0.73 -11.72
CA ALA A 119 9.26 0.64 -12.23
C ALA A 119 10.19 1.59 -11.46
N ALA A 120 10.16 1.56 -10.13
CA ALA A 120 11.02 2.40 -9.30
C ALA A 120 12.51 2.12 -9.57
N ALA A 121 12.91 0.84 -9.64
CA ALA A 121 14.31 0.47 -9.81
C ALA A 121 14.85 0.75 -11.22
N PHE A 122 14.09 0.42 -12.27
CA PHE A 122 14.63 0.37 -13.64
C PHE A 122 14.09 1.48 -14.55
N PHE A 123 12.86 1.95 -14.36
CA PHE A 123 12.29 3.00 -15.21
C PHE A 123 12.50 4.40 -14.65
N PHE A 124 12.36 4.55 -13.33
CA PHE A 124 12.50 5.86 -12.69
C PHE A 124 13.89 6.08 -12.04
N GLY A 125 14.72 5.04 -11.94
CA GLY A 125 16.04 5.12 -11.30
C GLY A 125 15.99 5.42 -9.79
N GLN A 126 14.83 5.21 -9.16
CA GLN A 126 14.57 5.50 -7.74
C GLN A 126 14.85 4.28 -6.87
N ILE A 127 16.14 3.89 -6.74
CA ILE A 127 16.55 2.68 -5.99
C ILE A 127 16.11 2.74 -4.52
N GLY A 128 16.16 3.91 -3.88
CA GLY A 128 15.68 4.08 -2.50
C GLY A 128 14.19 3.75 -2.35
N VAL A 129 13.37 4.19 -3.30
CA VAL A 129 11.93 3.88 -3.37
C VAL A 129 11.71 2.39 -3.56
N ALA A 130 12.42 1.77 -4.50
CA ALA A 130 12.33 0.32 -4.75
C ALA A 130 12.70 -0.51 -3.50
N LEU A 131 13.73 -0.10 -2.75
CA LEU A 131 14.15 -0.78 -1.54
C LEU A 131 13.14 -0.59 -0.40
N TRP A 132 12.82 0.65 -0.03
CA TRP A 132 11.94 0.90 1.11
C TRP A 132 10.51 0.43 0.86
N GLY A 133 9.93 0.77 -0.30
CA GLY A 133 8.60 0.30 -0.68
C GLY A 133 8.56 -1.21 -0.87
N GLY A 134 9.58 -1.79 -1.51
CA GLY A 134 9.71 -3.24 -1.71
C GLY A 134 9.80 -4.01 -0.40
N ILE A 135 10.63 -3.56 0.55
CA ILE A 135 10.73 -4.18 1.87
C ILE A 135 9.44 -4.00 2.67
N ALA A 136 8.94 -2.76 2.80
CA ALA A 136 7.78 -2.46 3.61
C ALA A 136 6.53 -3.23 3.14
N MET A 137 6.25 -3.22 1.84
CA MET A 137 5.14 -3.94 1.25
C MET A 137 5.38 -5.46 1.25
N GLY A 138 6.62 -5.88 0.99
CA GLY A 138 7.04 -7.29 0.98
C GLY A 138 6.88 -8.00 2.33
N LEU A 139 7.03 -7.28 3.45
CA LEU A 139 6.79 -7.82 4.81
C LEU A 139 5.38 -8.42 4.97
N VAL A 140 4.41 -7.96 4.20
CA VAL A 140 3.05 -8.51 4.19
C VAL A 140 2.82 -9.43 2.99
N ILE A 141 3.28 -9.05 1.80
CA ILE A 141 3.04 -9.78 0.56
C ILE A 141 3.63 -11.19 0.61
N PHE A 142 4.88 -11.37 1.06
CA PHE A 142 5.51 -12.69 1.08
C PHE A 142 4.86 -13.68 2.05
N PRO A 143 4.58 -13.34 3.33
CA PRO A 143 3.83 -14.22 4.23
C PRO A 143 2.43 -14.53 3.71
N TRP A 144 1.77 -13.56 3.07
CA TRP A 144 0.46 -13.77 2.48
C TRP A 144 0.49 -14.76 1.31
N ILE A 145 1.44 -14.62 0.36
CA ILE A 145 1.63 -15.55 -0.75
C ILE A 145 1.93 -16.95 -0.21
N TRP A 146 2.85 -17.05 0.77
CA TRP A 146 3.18 -18.32 1.41
C TRP A 146 1.92 -19.00 1.98
N ARG A 147 1.07 -18.25 2.66
CA ARG A 147 -0.15 -18.77 3.25
C ARG A 147 -1.15 -19.27 2.20
N ILE A 148 -1.31 -18.57 1.08
CA ILE A 148 -2.19 -18.99 -0.01
C ILE A 148 -1.70 -20.31 -0.63
N TRP A 149 -0.40 -20.44 -0.82
CA TRP A 149 0.17 -21.62 -1.47
C TRP A 149 0.26 -22.84 -0.55
N SER A 150 0.39 -22.63 0.77
CA SER A 150 0.48 -23.70 1.75
C SER A 150 -0.88 -24.22 2.24
N GLN A 151 -1.99 -23.50 1.98
CA GLN A 151 -3.33 -23.97 2.33
C GLN A 151 -3.99 -24.63 1.11
N PRO A 152 -4.53 -25.87 1.26
CA PRO A 152 -5.34 -26.47 0.21
C PRO A 152 -6.50 -25.56 -0.16
N GLN A 153 -6.69 -25.32 -1.43
CA GLN A 153 -7.86 -24.62 -1.96
C GLN A 153 -9.06 -25.57 -1.85
N TRP A 154 -9.91 -25.36 -0.86
CA TRP A 154 -11.22 -26.04 -0.76
C TRP A 154 -12.28 -25.23 -1.49
#